data_8bf057a8ea7f0fec242d8ea95a6cf655
#
_entry.id   8bf057a8ea7f0fec242d8ea95a6cf655
#
_cell.length_a   1.000
_cell.length_b   1.000
_cell.length_c   1.000
_cell.angle_alpha   90.00
_cell.angle_beta   90.00
_cell.angle_gamma   90.00
#
_symmetry.space_group_name_H-M   'P 1'
#
loop_
_entity.id
_entity.type
_entity.pdbx_description
1 polymer ?
#
loop_
_entity_poly.entity_id
_entity_poly.type
_entity_poly.pdbx_seq_one_letter_code
_entity_poly.pdbx_strand_id
1 'polypeptide(L)'
;MHDERDAELLRVLYLSWRDRENPEAGGSEVFVERTSEVMSELGADVTIHTARFPGAARRTMHGDVTVIRAGNRFTCYAAGLWHLVRHQRDYDVVIDVQNGVPFWSPLVARIPVVAVVHHVHRDQWASIFSPRLARFGWLLESRVAPWVYRRCRYITVSKASRSELASLGVDAERIDLVYSGNDHPRDLESYADVPRSAAPSLTVLGRLVPHKQVEIAVDTLAELREEFPGLHLNVVGSGYWQPNIERHARERGVEDAVHFHGFVDEATKHTLLASSWVVMMPSYKEGWGLTIVEAGLHGTPAVAFAQAGGPSESIQHGSTGALASTTAEMIDDVRVLLSRNDVREAYGRNAVTYARSFSWESAGRNVHHTLLDVLGRAERAPQPPDTPLHVRRLRELVAERDARRGAAELN
;
A
#
# COMPACT_ATOMS: atom_id res chain seq x y z
N MET A 1 39.16 15.77 -22.26
CA MET A 1 37.87 16.26 -22.76
C MET A 1 36.90 15.13 -22.59
N HIS A 2 36.27 15.00 -21.36
CA HIS A 2 35.21 14.07 -21.14
C HIS A 2 33.97 14.65 -21.82
N ASP A 3 33.38 13.82 -22.65
CA ASP A 3 32.10 13.99 -23.30
C ASP A 3 31.03 14.01 -22.19
N GLU A 4 30.71 15.20 -21.70
CA GLU A 4 29.47 15.44 -20.96
C GLU A 4 28.34 15.28 -21.97
N ARG A 5 27.93 14.04 -22.25
CA ARG A 5 26.63 13.79 -22.83
C ARG A 5 25.62 14.33 -21.81
N ASP A 6 25.01 15.48 -22.17
CA ASP A 6 23.83 16.02 -21.49
C ASP A 6 22.95 14.83 -21.12
N ALA A 7 22.81 14.54 -19.83
CA ALA A 7 21.88 13.54 -19.36
C ALA A 7 20.50 14.00 -19.81
N GLU A 8 20.02 13.41 -20.91
CA GLU A 8 18.77 13.81 -21.54
C GLU A 8 17.66 13.65 -20.51
N LEU A 9 17.03 14.76 -20.13
CA LEU A 9 15.97 14.87 -19.12
C LEU A 9 14.91 13.81 -19.36
N LEU A 10 14.68 12.93 -18.38
CA LEU A 10 13.63 11.91 -18.47
C LEU A 10 12.26 12.56 -18.26
N ARG A 11 11.37 12.48 -19.26
CA ARG A 11 10.03 13.07 -19.24
C ARG A 11 8.98 11.97 -19.09
N VAL A 12 8.27 11.97 -17.96
CA VAL A 12 7.36 10.89 -17.54
C VAL A 12 5.92 11.40 -17.49
N LEU A 13 4.99 10.64 -18.10
CA LEU A 13 3.56 10.84 -17.94
C LEU A 13 2.97 9.71 -17.11
N TYR A 14 2.46 10.00 -15.92
CA TYR A 14 1.56 9.11 -15.20
C TYR A 14 0.11 9.29 -15.66
N LEU A 15 -0.55 8.19 -15.94
CA LEU A 15 -2.01 8.11 -16.08
C LEU A 15 -2.56 7.42 -14.85
N SER A 16 -3.21 8.17 -13.96
CA SER A 16 -3.83 7.69 -12.74
C SER A 16 -5.25 8.19 -12.64
N TRP A 17 -6.17 7.40 -12.14
CA TRP A 17 -7.57 7.83 -12.05
C TRP A 17 -7.83 8.81 -10.90
N ARG A 18 -6.94 8.88 -9.91
CA ARG A 18 -6.96 9.84 -8.79
C ARG A 18 -5.55 10.32 -8.46
N ASP A 19 -5.47 11.46 -7.83
CA ASP A 19 -4.28 11.96 -7.13
C ASP A 19 -4.52 12.00 -5.62
N ARG A 20 -3.49 12.35 -4.85
CA ARG A 20 -3.53 12.37 -3.37
C ARG A 20 -4.50 13.40 -2.80
N GLU A 21 -4.75 14.52 -3.49
CA GLU A 21 -5.73 15.53 -3.03
C GLU A 21 -7.18 15.07 -3.18
N ASN A 22 -7.43 13.97 -3.92
CA ASN A 22 -8.77 13.43 -4.05
C ASN A 22 -9.26 12.89 -2.70
N PRO A 23 -10.47 13.28 -2.22
CA PRO A 23 -11.02 12.80 -0.95
C PRO A 23 -11.12 11.27 -0.82
N GLU A 24 -11.13 10.56 -1.94
CA GLU A 24 -11.14 9.09 -1.98
C GLU A 24 -9.75 8.47 -2.20
N ALA A 25 -8.67 9.26 -2.07
CA ALA A 25 -7.30 8.76 -2.24
C ALA A 25 -6.96 7.67 -1.22
N GLY A 26 -5.99 6.84 -1.58
CA GLY A 26 -5.51 5.74 -0.76
C GLY A 26 -4.02 5.45 -1.05
N GLY A 27 -3.56 4.27 -0.67
CA GLY A 27 -2.15 3.90 -0.79
C GLY A 27 -1.59 3.91 -2.22
N SER A 28 -2.43 3.65 -3.23
CA SER A 28 -2.02 3.71 -4.64
C SER A 28 -1.67 5.13 -5.10
N GLU A 29 -2.43 6.12 -4.63
CA GLU A 29 -2.21 7.53 -4.95
C GLU A 29 -0.97 8.06 -4.22
N VAL A 30 -0.75 7.63 -2.97
CA VAL A 30 0.48 7.92 -2.22
C VAL A 30 1.71 7.35 -2.95
N PHE A 31 1.64 6.11 -3.44
CA PHE A 31 2.72 5.51 -4.23
C PHE A 31 3.06 6.35 -5.47
N VAL A 32 2.04 6.74 -6.25
CA VAL A 32 2.24 7.56 -7.46
C VAL A 32 2.91 8.88 -7.12
N GLU A 33 2.42 9.60 -6.13
CA GLU A 33 2.94 10.91 -5.74
C GLU A 33 4.38 10.81 -5.22
N ARG A 34 4.63 9.93 -4.25
CA ARG A 34 5.95 9.79 -3.63
C ARG A 34 7.03 9.31 -4.60
N THR A 35 6.70 8.36 -5.48
CA THR A 35 7.65 7.94 -6.51
C THR A 35 7.87 9.02 -7.56
N SER A 36 6.87 9.85 -7.86
CA SER A 36 7.00 11.01 -8.75
C SER A 36 7.90 12.09 -8.16
N GLU A 37 7.74 12.39 -6.86
CA GLU A 37 8.59 13.35 -6.13
C GLU A 37 10.07 12.92 -6.20
N VAL A 38 10.36 11.66 -5.85
CA VAL A 38 11.74 11.14 -5.88
C VAL A 38 12.30 11.14 -7.30
N MET A 39 11.49 10.78 -8.31
CA MET A 39 11.97 10.87 -9.70
C MET A 39 12.28 12.30 -10.12
N SER A 40 11.49 13.27 -9.67
CA SER A 40 11.74 14.68 -9.90
C SER A 40 13.03 15.17 -9.22
N GLU A 41 13.29 14.73 -7.99
CA GLU A 41 14.58 14.96 -7.29
C GLU A 41 15.77 14.33 -8.02
N LEU A 42 15.56 13.27 -8.78
CA LEU A 42 16.55 12.63 -9.65
C LEU A 42 16.68 13.33 -11.01
N GLY A 43 15.98 14.44 -11.23
CA GLY A 43 16.05 15.26 -12.44
C GLY A 43 15.04 14.86 -13.52
N ALA A 44 14.02 14.04 -13.23
CA ALA A 44 12.97 13.77 -14.22
C ALA A 44 11.90 14.87 -14.23
N ASP A 45 11.34 15.18 -15.40
CA ASP A 45 10.12 15.99 -15.54
C ASP A 45 8.90 15.08 -15.47
N VAL A 46 8.13 15.19 -14.39
CA VAL A 46 7.01 14.28 -14.12
C VAL A 46 5.68 15.02 -14.22
N THR A 47 4.80 14.51 -15.05
CA THR A 47 3.40 14.95 -15.16
C THR A 47 2.45 13.80 -14.73
N ILE A 48 1.53 14.09 -13.82
CA ILE A 48 0.44 13.18 -13.43
C ILE A 48 -0.85 13.68 -14.07
N HIS A 49 -1.49 12.87 -14.92
CA HIS A 49 -2.81 13.14 -15.46
C HIS A 49 -3.87 12.32 -14.72
N THR A 50 -4.91 12.97 -14.19
CA THR A 50 -5.89 12.35 -13.29
C THR A 50 -7.30 12.92 -13.46
N ALA A 51 -8.29 12.30 -12.78
CA ALA A 51 -9.67 12.79 -12.77
C ALA A 51 -9.81 14.07 -11.93
N ARG A 52 -10.78 14.91 -12.32
CA ARG A 52 -11.20 16.04 -11.49
C ARG A 52 -12.18 15.59 -10.42
N PHE A 53 -12.10 16.24 -9.28
CA PHE A 53 -13.07 16.17 -8.19
C PHE A 53 -13.61 17.56 -7.84
N PRO A 54 -14.72 17.68 -7.10
CA PRO A 54 -15.28 18.98 -6.72
C PRO A 54 -14.28 19.86 -5.99
N GLY A 55 -14.14 21.11 -6.41
CA GLY A 55 -13.18 22.07 -5.85
C GLY A 55 -11.73 21.96 -6.38
N ALA A 56 -11.38 20.89 -7.10
CA ALA A 56 -10.02 20.71 -7.60
C ALA A 56 -9.67 21.70 -8.72
N ALA A 57 -8.49 22.31 -8.64
CA ALA A 57 -7.90 23.07 -9.73
C ALA A 57 -7.55 22.14 -10.92
N ARG A 58 -7.65 22.67 -12.14
CA ARG A 58 -7.32 21.89 -13.36
C ARG A 58 -5.86 21.52 -13.47
N ARG A 59 -4.99 22.35 -12.93
CA ARG A 59 -3.53 22.14 -12.91
C ARG A 59 -3.00 22.66 -11.59
N THR A 60 -2.16 21.86 -10.96
CA THR A 60 -1.42 22.20 -9.73
C THR A 60 0.02 21.70 -9.86
N MET A 61 0.89 22.22 -9.02
CA MET A 61 2.25 21.71 -8.83
C MET A 61 2.36 21.15 -7.41
N HIS A 62 2.94 19.96 -7.28
CA HIS A 62 3.35 19.38 -6.00
C HIS A 62 4.87 19.27 -6.01
N GLY A 63 5.57 20.22 -5.37
CA GLY A 63 6.98 20.43 -5.63
C GLY A 63 7.19 20.71 -7.12
N ASP A 64 8.05 19.95 -7.77
CA ASP A 64 8.33 20.06 -9.20
C ASP A 64 7.47 19.11 -10.07
N VAL A 65 6.53 18.36 -9.47
CA VAL A 65 5.62 17.47 -10.19
C VAL A 65 4.38 18.22 -10.66
N THR A 66 4.12 18.17 -11.97
CA THR A 66 2.90 18.75 -12.56
C THR A 66 1.71 17.80 -12.42
N VAL A 67 0.58 18.26 -11.87
CA VAL A 67 -0.68 17.51 -11.82
C VAL A 67 -1.72 18.15 -12.71
N ILE A 68 -2.23 17.39 -13.70
CA ILE A 68 -3.27 17.83 -14.66
C ILE A 68 -4.54 17.03 -14.37
N ARG A 69 -5.65 17.72 -14.08
CA ARG A 69 -6.94 17.10 -13.81
C ARG A 69 -7.93 17.35 -14.92
N ALA A 70 -8.41 16.27 -15.57
CA ALA A 70 -9.42 16.35 -16.63
C ALA A 70 -10.38 15.16 -16.58
N GLY A 71 -11.63 15.41 -17.00
CA GLY A 71 -12.70 14.42 -16.88
C GLY A 71 -13.15 14.19 -15.43
N ASN A 72 -14.14 13.35 -15.25
CA ASN A 72 -14.56 12.84 -13.93
C ASN A 72 -14.07 11.40 -13.76
N ARG A 73 -14.47 10.71 -12.68
CA ARG A 73 -14.08 9.31 -12.40
C ARG A 73 -14.33 8.31 -13.54
N PHE A 74 -15.19 8.62 -14.50
CA PHE A 74 -15.48 7.77 -15.66
C PHE A 74 -14.82 8.27 -16.95
N THR A 75 -14.73 9.58 -17.12
CA THR A 75 -14.24 10.20 -18.36
C THR A 75 -12.77 10.56 -18.32
N CYS A 76 -12.09 10.42 -17.17
CA CYS A 76 -10.65 10.66 -17.04
C CYS A 76 -9.82 9.72 -17.94
N TYR A 77 -10.26 8.50 -18.19
CA TYR A 77 -9.62 7.56 -19.10
C TYR A 77 -9.54 8.11 -20.52
N ALA A 78 -10.67 8.58 -21.06
CA ALA A 78 -10.71 9.21 -22.37
C ALA A 78 -9.92 10.52 -22.41
N ALA A 79 -9.97 11.32 -21.34
CA ALA A 79 -9.22 12.57 -21.23
C ALA A 79 -7.71 12.31 -21.18
N GLY A 80 -7.27 11.30 -20.41
CA GLY A 80 -5.85 10.91 -20.33
C GLY A 80 -5.32 10.36 -21.65
N LEU A 81 -6.09 9.51 -22.33
CA LEU A 81 -5.72 9.03 -23.67
C LEU A 81 -5.67 10.16 -24.70
N TRP A 82 -6.61 11.11 -24.64
CA TRP A 82 -6.59 12.29 -25.50
C TRP A 82 -5.35 13.17 -25.24
N HIS A 83 -5.02 13.39 -23.97
CA HIS A 83 -3.82 14.10 -23.59
C HIS A 83 -2.56 13.40 -24.13
N LEU A 84 -2.46 12.08 -23.92
CA LEU A 84 -1.35 11.28 -24.43
C LEU A 84 -1.21 11.41 -25.96
N VAL A 85 -2.30 11.19 -26.72
CA VAL A 85 -2.26 11.27 -28.20
C VAL A 85 -1.77 12.64 -28.67
N ARG A 86 -2.20 13.72 -28.01
CA ARG A 86 -1.85 15.09 -28.42
C ARG A 86 -0.45 15.50 -28.01
N HIS A 87 0.05 15.01 -26.87
CA HIS A 87 1.27 15.45 -26.22
C HIS A 87 2.34 14.37 -26.10
N GLN A 88 2.19 13.20 -26.73
CA GLN A 88 3.15 12.09 -26.55
C GLN A 88 4.59 12.41 -26.99
N ARG A 89 4.83 13.48 -27.77
CA ARG A 89 6.16 13.95 -28.13
C ARG A 89 6.86 14.72 -26.99
N ASP A 90 6.08 15.14 -26.00
CA ASP A 90 6.56 15.86 -24.82
C ASP A 90 7.01 14.89 -23.72
N TYR A 91 6.83 13.57 -23.92
CA TYR A 91 7.16 12.51 -22.96
C TYR A 91 8.03 11.42 -23.58
N ASP A 92 8.86 10.78 -22.77
CA ASP A 92 9.70 9.66 -23.16
C ASP A 92 9.04 8.31 -22.81
N VAL A 93 8.25 8.28 -21.74
CA VAL A 93 7.59 7.06 -21.23
C VAL A 93 6.26 7.39 -20.56
N VAL A 94 5.33 6.45 -20.64
CA VAL A 94 4.03 6.50 -19.92
C VAL A 94 4.01 5.46 -18.82
N ILE A 95 3.58 5.84 -17.63
CA ILE A 95 3.19 4.93 -16.56
C ILE A 95 1.67 4.89 -16.49
N ASP A 96 1.09 3.73 -16.77
CA ASP A 96 -0.35 3.48 -16.74
C ASP A 96 -0.72 2.75 -15.44
N VAL A 97 -1.37 3.46 -14.51
CA VAL A 97 -1.74 2.93 -13.19
C VAL A 97 -3.08 2.21 -13.29
N GLN A 98 -3.05 0.91 -13.20
CA GLN A 98 -4.22 0.06 -13.26
C GLN A 98 -4.86 -0.09 -11.87
N ASN A 99 -6.06 0.46 -11.71
CA ASN A 99 -6.94 0.26 -10.55
C ASN A 99 -8.23 -0.46 -11.01
N GLY A 100 -8.15 -1.78 -11.21
CA GLY A 100 -9.15 -2.60 -11.85
C GLY A 100 -9.07 -2.51 -13.39
N VAL A 101 -9.45 -1.38 -13.97
CA VAL A 101 -9.34 -1.13 -15.42
C VAL A 101 -8.20 -0.14 -15.70
N PRO A 102 -7.27 -0.45 -16.61
CA PRO A 102 -6.20 0.47 -17.02
C PRO A 102 -6.72 1.57 -17.96
N PHE A 103 -5.86 2.53 -18.29
CA PHE A 103 -6.15 3.56 -19.29
C PHE A 103 -6.10 3.04 -20.74
N TRP A 104 -5.63 1.81 -20.96
CA TRP A 104 -5.44 1.24 -22.30
C TRP A 104 -4.41 2.00 -23.15
N SER A 105 -3.48 2.66 -22.51
CA SER A 105 -2.48 3.52 -23.16
C SER A 105 -1.67 2.82 -24.26
N PRO A 106 -1.32 1.50 -24.21
CA PRO A 106 -0.59 0.84 -25.30
C PRO A 106 -1.33 0.81 -26.64
N LEU A 107 -2.65 1.04 -26.63
CA LEU A 107 -3.44 1.07 -27.89
C LEU A 107 -3.20 2.35 -28.69
N VAL A 108 -2.74 3.43 -28.06
CA VAL A 108 -2.54 4.74 -28.70
C VAL A 108 -1.13 5.31 -28.55
N ALA A 109 -0.37 4.83 -27.57
CA ALA A 109 1.00 5.28 -27.33
C ALA A 109 1.95 4.85 -28.45
N ARG A 110 2.84 5.75 -28.83
CA ARG A 110 3.99 5.49 -29.74
C ARG A 110 5.31 5.51 -28.98
N ILE A 111 5.25 5.75 -27.68
CA ILE A 111 6.36 5.73 -26.72
C ILE A 111 6.16 4.54 -25.78
N PRO A 112 7.20 4.06 -25.10
CA PRO A 112 7.11 2.96 -24.15
C PRO A 112 6.06 3.18 -23.06
N VAL A 113 5.41 2.08 -22.62
CA VAL A 113 4.42 2.07 -21.55
C VAL A 113 4.85 1.08 -20.48
N VAL A 114 4.79 1.51 -19.23
CA VAL A 114 4.96 0.68 -18.03
C VAL A 114 3.62 0.63 -17.29
N ALA A 115 3.16 -0.57 -16.93
CA ALA A 115 1.94 -0.75 -16.15
C ALA A 115 2.26 -0.82 -14.66
N VAL A 116 1.56 -0.04 -13.82
CA VAL A 116 1.65 -0.18 -12.36
C VAL A 116 0.38 -0.85 -11.85
N VAL A 117 0.53 -1.98 -11.16
CA VAL A 117 -0.59 -2.76 -10.61
C VAL A 117 -0.33 -3.04 -9.13
N HIS A 118 -1.11 -2.41 -8.25
CA HIS A 118 -0.95 -2.59 -6.82
C HIS A 118 -1.47 -3.94 -6.32
N HIS A 119 -2.60 -4.39 -6.86
CA HIS A 119 -3.19 -5.71 -6.61
C HIS A 119 -4.23 -6.03 -7.69
N VAL A 120 -4.60 -7.29 -7.79
CA VAL A 120 -5.67 -7.78 -8.66
C VAL A 120 -7.01 -7.66 -7.95
N HIS A 121 -8.05 -7.14 -8.63
CA HIS A 121 -9.35 -6.76 -8.04
C HIS A 121 -10.41 -7.87 -8.10
N ARG A 122 -10.03 -9.13 -8.26
CA ARG A 122 -10.96 -10.26 -8.51
C ARG A 122 -12.22 -10.21 -7.63
N ASP A 123 -12.02 -10.14 -6.32
CA ASP A 123 -13.13 -10.22 -5.36
C ASP A 123 -13.80 -8.86 -5.14
N GLN A 124 -13.08 -7.77 -5.42
CA GLN A 124 -13.62 -6.41 -5.28
C GLN A 124 -14.66 -6.09 -6.35
N TRP A 125 -14.54 -6.65 -7.55
CA TRP A 125 -15.56 -6.48 -8.60
C TRP A 125 -16.94 -6.91 -8.13
N ALA A 126 -17.03 -8.06 -7.44
CA ALA A 126 -18.28 -8.60 -6.95
C ALA A 126 -18.86 -7.81 -5.76
N SER A 127 -18.01 -7.13 -4.98
CA SER A 127 -18.45 -6.33 -3.83
C SER A 127 -18.98 -4.95 -4.20
N ILE A 128 -18.61 -4.43 -5.40
CA ILE A 128 -18.94 -3.06 -5.82
C ILE A 128 -20.03 -3.06 -6.91
N PHE A 129 -20.03 -4.06 -7.80
CA PHE A 129 -20.85 -4.05 -9.01
C PHE A 129 -21.85 -5.22 -9.06
N SER A 130 -22.89 -5.06 -9.88
CA SER A 130 -23.81 -6.17 -10.16
C SER A 130 -23.09 -7.36 -10.79
N PRO A 131 -23.59 -8.60 -10.64
CA PRO A 131 -22.90 -9.81 -11.10
C PRO A 131 -22.49 -9.82 -12.59
N ARG A 132 -23.28 -9.17 -13.46
CA ARG A 132 -22.96 -9.06 -14.89
C ARG A 132 -21.81 -8.09 -15.14
N LEU A 133 -21.83 -6.95 -14.46
CA LEU A 133 -20.80 -5.92 -14.60
C LEU A 133 -19.50 -6.37 -13.93
N ALA A 134 -19.59 -7.04 -12.78
CA ALA A 134 -18.44 -7.64 -12.11
C ALA A 134 -17.72 -8.67 -13.00
N ARG A 135 -18.47 -9.57 -13.66
CA ARG A 135 -17.91 -10.53 -14.63
C ARG A 135 -17.24 -9.86 -15.82
N PHE A 136 -17.85 -8.78 -16.33
CA PHE A 136 -17.28 -8.02 -17.43
C PHE A 136 -16.00 -7.30 -17.00
N GLY A 137 -16.01 -6.61 -15.85
CA GLY A 137 -14.82 -5.97 -15.28
C GLY A 137 -13.68 -6.97 -15.03
N TRP A 138 -14.01 -8.14 -14.49
CA TRP A 138 -13.05 -9.22 -14.30
C TRP A 138 -12.48 -9.75 -15.64
N LEU A 139 -13.31 -9.89 -16.68
CA LEU A 139 -12.83 -10.26 -18.01
C LEU A 139 -11.83 -9.24 -18.56
N LEU A 140 -12.14 -7.95 -18.40
CA LEU A 140 -11.24 -6.87 -18.83
C LEU A 140 -9.90 -6.93 -18.07
N GLU A 141 -9.94 -7.07 -16.75
CA GLU A 141 -8.74 -7.10 -15.92
C GLU A 141 -7.93 -8.39 -16.11
N SER A 142 -8.59 -9.56 -16.18
CA SER A 142 -7.90 -10.86 -16.15
C SER A 142 -7.45 -11.37 -17.51
N ARG A 143 -8.05 -10.90 -18.61
CA ARG A 143 -7.75 -11.40 -19.96
C ARG A 143 -7.36 -10.31 -20.94
N VAL A 144 -8.16 -9.22 -20.98
CA VAL A 144 -7.94 -8.17 -21.98
C VAL A 144 -6.72 -7.32 -21.63
N ALA A 145 -6.60 -6.91 -20.35
CA ALA A 145 -5.45 -6.11 -19.94
C ALA A 145 -4.11 -6.84 -20.12
N PRO A 146 -3.92 -8.11 -19.66
CA PRO A 146 -2.67 -8.83 -19.91
C PRO A 146 -2.35 -8.98 -21.40
N TRP A 147 -3.38 -9.14 -22.26
CA TRP A 147 -3.18 -9.22 -23.71
C TRP A 147 -2.78 -7.88 -24.33
N VAL A 148 -3.42 -6.76 -23.95
CA VAL A 148 -3.08 -5.42 -24.45
C VAL A 148 -1.67 -5.02 -24.00
N TYR A 149 -1.33 -5.27 -22.73
CA TYR A 149 -0.05 -4.93 -22.13
C TYR A 149 1.02 -6.01 -22.28
N ARG A 150 0.82 -6.99 -23.17
CA ARG A 150 1.73 -8.14 -23.36
C ARG A 150 3.16 -7.78 -23.75
N ARG A 151 3.43 -6.55 -24.15
CA ARG A 151 4.77 -6.03 -24.48
C ARG A 151 5.30 -5.01 -23.46
N CYS A 152 4.49 -4.68 -22.46
CA CYS A 152 4.84 -3.69 -21.47
C CYS A 152 5.59 -4.33 -20.30
N ARG A 153 6.43 -3.55 -19.65
CA ARG A 153 6.97 -3.84 -18.33
C ARG A 153 5.88 -3.57 -17.30
N TYR A 154 5.90 -4.32 -16.20
CA TYR A 154 4.99 -4.14 -15.08
C TYR A 154 5.77 -3.77 -13.82
N ILE A 155 5.16 -2.96 -12.97
CA ILE A 155 5.61 -2.70 -11.62
C ILE A 155 4.50 -3.12 -10.66
N THR A 156 4.84 -3.83 -9.60
CA THR A 156 3.92 -4.19 -8.52
C THR A 156 4.58 -4.04 -7.16
N VAL A 157 3.77 -3.99 -6.10
CA VAL A 157 4.22 -3.59 -4.75
C VAL A 157 4.40 -4.77 -3.79
N SER A 158 4.13 -6.01 -4.24
CA SER A 158 4.32 -7.21 -3.41
C SER A 158 4.55 -8.46 -4.26
N LYS A 159 5.20 -9.47 -3.69
CA LYS A 159 5.36 -10.81 -4.31
C LYS A 159 3.99 -11.48 -4.52
N ALA A 160 3.06 -11.25 -3.60
CA ALA A 160 1.69 -11.73 -3.72
C ALA A 160 1.05 -11.18 -5.00
N SER A 161 1.09 -9.86 -5.23
CA SER A 161 0.56 -9.23 -6.44
C SER A 161 1.32 -9.65 -7.70
N ARG A 162 2.66 -9.86 -7.61
CA ARG A 162 3.46 -10.42 -8.71
C ARG A 162 2.99 -11.82 -9.09
N SER A 163 2.76 -12.69 -8.11
CA SER A 163 2.27 -14.06 -8.34
C SER A 163 0.86 -14.06 -8.95
N GLU A 164 -0.01 -13.15 -8.52
CA GLU A 164 -1.34 -13.00 -9.11
C GLU A 164 -1.28 -12.57 -10.58
N LEU A 165 -0.48 -11.54 -10.90
CA LEU A 165 -0.27 -11.11 -12.28
C LEU A 165 0.28 -12.24 -13.15
N ALA A 166 1.26 -13.00 -12.64
CA ALA A 166 1.79 -14.16 -13.34
C ALA A 166 0.72 -15.22 -13.58
N SER A 167 -0.19 -15.46 -12.63
CA SER A 167 -1.33 -16.38 -12.81
C SER A 167 -2.32 -15.94 -13.88
N LEU A 168 -2.36 -14.63 -14.18
CA LEU A 168 -3.17 -14.07 -15.27
C LEU A 168 -2.45 -14.10 -16.63
N GLY A 169 -1.24 -14.68 -16.69
CA GLY A 169 -0.46 -14.85 -17.92
C GLY A 169 0.51 -13.70 -18.22
N VAL A 170 0.77 -12.83 -17.26
CA VAL A 170 1.87 -11.86 -17.38
C VAL A 170 3.18 -12.59 -17.09
N ASP A 171 4.16 -12.47 -17.99
CA ASP A 171 5.48 -13.06 -17.80
C ASP A 171 6.16 -12.47 -16.57
N ALA A 172 6.57 -13.33 -15.64
CA ALA A 172 7.16 -12.94 -14.36
C ALA A 172 8.48 -12.14 -14.51
N GLU A 173 9.24 -12.35 -15.61
CA GLU A 173 10.46 -11.61 -15.91
C GLU A 173 10.19 -10.15 -16.32
N ARG A 174 8.95 -9.84 -16.68
CA ARG A 174 8.51 -8.48 -17.02
C ARG A 174 7.84 -7.76 -15.85
N ILE A 175 7.82 -8.34 -14.65
CA ILE A 175 7.19 -7.77 -13.46
C ILE A 175 8.29 -7.39 -12.46
N ASP A 176 8.54 -6.10 -12.35
CA ASP A 176 9.45 -5.56 -11.34
C ASP A 176 8.71 -5.40 -10.01
N LEU A 177 9.39 -5.77 -8.94
CA LEU A 177 8.89 -5.64 -7.58
C LEU A 177 9.44 -4.36 -6.96
N VAL A 178 8.57 -3.40 -6.70
CA VAL A 178 8.89 -2.14 -6.05
C VAL A 178 8.03 -1.99 -4.80
N TYR A 179 8.58 -2.31 -3.65
CA TYR A 179 7.87 -2.13 -2.37
C TYR A 179 7.56 -0.67 -2.13
N SER A 180 6.36 -0.40 -1.60
CA SER A 180 6.01 0.96 -1.16
C SER A 180 6.88 1.38 0.01
N GLY A 181 7.27 2.63 0.03
CA GLY A 181 8.03 3.22 1.14
C GLY A 181 7.15 3.62 2.31
N ASN A 182 7.79 4.17 3.32
CA ASN A 182 7.18 4.85 4.44
C ASN A 182 7.46 6.34 4.36
N ASP A 183 6.49 7.14 4.73
CA ASP A 183 6.70 8.53 5.09
C ASP A 183 7.33 8.55 6.49
N HIS A 184 8.64 8.74 6.53
CA HIS A 184 9.31 9.05 7.78
C HIS A 184 8.94 10.50 8.13
N PRO A 185 8.17 10.78 9.19
CA PRO A 185 7.95 12.14 9.62
C PRO A 185 9.30 12.83 9.83
N ARG A 186 9.43 14.07 9.41
CA ARG A 186 10.66 14.85 9.63
C ARG A 186 11.08 14.88 11.09
N ASP A 187 10.08 14.80 11.99
CA ASP A 187 10.25 14.77 13.43
C ASP A 187 9.80 13.40 14.01
N LEU A 188 10.23 12.27 13.39
CA LEU A 188 9.89 10.96 13.94
C LEU A 188 10.29 10.81 15.41
N GLU A 189 11.37 11.46 15.82
CA GLU A 189 11.83 11.52 17.21
C GLU A 189 10.79 12.16 18.13
N SER A 190 9.98 13.13 17.64
CA SER A 190 8.93 13.77 18.43
C SER A 190 7.80 12.80 18.84
N TYR A 191 7.65 11.68 18.15
CA TYR A 191 6.67 10.63 18.49
C TYR A 191 7.26 9.53 19.37
N ALA A 192 8.58 9.50 19.58
CA ALA A 192 9.24 8.52 20.45
C ALA A 192 8.77 8.64 21.89
N ASP A 193 8.45 9.87 22.33
CA ASP A 193 7.97 10.19 23.68
C ASP A 193 6.44 10.11 23.82
N VAL A 194 5.69 9.79 22.74
CA VAL A 194 4.24 9.61 22.83
C VAL A 194 3.97 8.35 23.66
N PRO A 195 3.32 8.47 24.84
CA PRO A 195 3.07 7.33 25.68
C PRO A 195 2.02 6.41 25.03
N ARG A 196 2.17 5.12 25.24
CA ARG A 196 1.06 4.20 24.94
C ARG A 196 -0.18 4.59 25.72
N SER A 197 -1.36 4.41 25.13
CA SER A 197 -2.62 4.68 25.83
C SER A 197 -2.66 3.94 27.16
N ALA A 198 -3.17 4.61 28.23
CA ALA A 198 -3.25 4.03 29.58
C ALA A 198 -4.11 2.76 29.61
N ALA A 199 -5.19 2.74 28.84
CA ALA A 199 -6.01 1.56 28.61
C ALA A 199 -5.58 0.86 27.32
N PRO A 200 -5.76 -0.48 27.20
CA PRO A 200 -5.51 -1.22 25.99
C PRO A 200 -6.27 -0.63 24.79
N SER A 201 -5.62 -0.55 23.63
CA SER A 201 -6.22 0.07 22.46
C SER A 201 -5.91 -0.71 21.17
N LEU A 202 -6.92 -0.84 20.36
CA LEU A 202 -6.83 -1.31 18.99
C LEU A 202 -6.98 -0.13 18.04
N THR A 203 -6.29 -0.15 16.91
CA THR A 203 -6.47 0.87 15.87
C THR A 203 -6.62 0.22 14.51
N VAL A 204 -7.63 0.65 13.75
CA VAL A 204 -7.79 0.37 12.33
C VAL A 204 -7.64 1.69 11.59
N LEU A 205 -6.79 1.72 10.55
CA LEU A 205 -6.56 2.93 9.75
C LEU A 205 -6.74 2.62 8.27
N GLY A 206 -7.59 3.40 7.60
CA GLY A 206 -7.80 3.31 6.16
C GLY A 206 -9.19 3.78 5.73
N ARG A 207 -9.46 3.63 4.43
CA ARG A 207 -10.80 3.94 3.90
C ARG A 207 -11.85 2.97 4.45
N LEU A 208 -12.99 3.49 4.88
CA LEU A 208 -14.08 2.66 5.39
C LEU A 208 -14.95 2.13 4.23
N VAL A 209 -14.51 0.97 3.73
CA VAL A 209 -15.13 0.26 2.59
C VAL A 209 -15.21 -1.25 2.90
N PRO A 210 -16.14 -2.01 2.28
CA PRO A 210 -16.42 -3.40 2.67
C PRO A 210 -15.20 -4.32 2.73
N HIS A 211 -14.27 -4.20 1.79
CA HIS A 211 -13.10 -5.10 1.76
C HIS A 211 -12.09 -4.87 2.89
N LYS A 212 -12.20 -3.78 3.63
CA LYS A 212 -11.39 -3.52 4.83
C LYS A 212 -11.90 -4.28 6.06
N GLN A 213 -13.13 -4.79 6.02
CA GLN A 213 -13.73 -5.66 7.05
C GLN A 213 -13.54 -5.14 8.48
N VAL A 214 -13.75 -3.83 8.70
CA VAL A 214 -13.55 -3.18 10.00
C VAL A 214 -14.46 -3.79 11.08
N GLU A 215 -15.56 -4.39 10.68
CA GLU A 215 -16.48 -5.15 11.54
C GLU A 215 -15.75 -6.25 12.33
N ILE A 216 -14.71 -6.87 11.77
CA ILE A 216 -13.90 -7.88 12.49
C ILE A 216 -13.12 -7.25 13.66
N ALA A 217 -12.69 -6.00 13.55
CA ALA A 217 -12.06 -5.31 14.67
C ALA A 217 -13.08 -4.95 15.75
N VAL A 218 -14.33 -4.65 15.37
CA VAL A 218 -15.44 -4.47 16.31
C VAL A 218 -15.78 -5.80 17.00
N ASP A 219 -15.82 -6.92 16.28
CA ASP A 219 -16.02 -8.25 16.87
C ASP A 219 -14.89 -8.61 17.85
N THR A 220 -13.64 -8.27 17.48
CA THR A 220 -12.47 -8.48 18.35
C THR A 220 -12.59 -7.66 19.64
N LEU A 221 -13.00 -6.40 19.55
CA LEU A 221 -13.28 -5.57 20.72
C LEU A 221 -14.37 -6.18 21.60
N ALA A 222 -15.50 -6.59 21.00
CA ALA A 222 -16.63 -7.20 21.74
C ALA A 222 -16.24 -8.46 22.48
N GLU A 223 -15.41 -9.31 21.86
CA GLU A 223 -14.96 -10.57 22.46
C GLU A 223 -13.95 -10.36 23.60
N LEU A 224 -13.13 -9.29 23.51
CA LEU A 224 -12.02 -9.09 24.45
C LEU A 224 -12.28 -8.05 25.54
N ARG A 225 -13.34 -7.23 25.46
CA ARG A 225 -13.56 -6.11 26.39
C ARG A 225 -13.78 -6.53 27.85
N GLU A 226 -14.32 -7.71 28.11
CA GLU A 226 -14.50 -8.24 29.46
C GLU A 226 -13.18 -8.69 30.09
N GLU A 227 -12.29 -9.25 29.25
CA GLU A 227 -10.95 -9.69 29.67
C GLU A 227 -9.98 -8.50 29.86
N PHE A 228 -10.16 -7.43 29.05
CA PHE A 228 -9.31 -6.24 29.11
C PHE A 228 -10.13 -4.98 29.42
N PRO A 229 -10.31 -4.63 30.70
CA PRO A 229 -11.07 -3.45 31.11
C PRO A 229 -10.54 -2.17 30.46
N GLY A 230 -11.43 -1.35 29.89
CA GLY A 230 -11.09 -0.13 29.19
C GLY A 230 -10.56 -0.31 27.78
N LEU A 231 -10.55 -1.53 27.24
CA LEU A 231 -10.21 -1.79 25.84
C LEU A 231 -11.12 -0.98 24.92
N HIS A 232 -10.53 -0.28 23.98
CA HIS A 232 -11.24 0.53 23.00
C HIS A 232 -10.64 0.38 21.59
N LEU A 233 -11.45 0.71 20.56
CA LEU A 233 -11.10 0.65 19.17
C LEU A 233 -11.09 2.06 18.56
N ASN A 234 -9.96 2.48 18.02
CA ASN A 234 -9.83 3.68 17.19
C ASN A 234 -10.05 3.31 15.73
N VAL A 235 -11.06 3.90 15.11
CA VAL A 235 -11.34 3.78 13.67
C VAL A 235 -10.93 5.08 12.99
N VAL A 236 -9.81 5.05 12.27
CA VAL A 236 -9.20 6.22 11.64
C VAL A 236 -9.39 6.14 10.14
N GLY A 237 -9.98 7.17 9.57
CA GLY A 237 -10.33 7.28 8.16
C GLY A 237 -11.83 7.48 7.94
N SER A 238 -12.21 7.63 6.69
CA SER A 238 -13.59 7.87 6.27
C SER A 238 -13.99 6.97 5.11
N GLY A 239 -15.29 6.83 4.87
CA GLY A 239 -15.82 6.07 3.75
C GLY A 239 -17.32 5.82 3.86
N TYR A 240 -17.92 5.46 2.73
CA TYR A 240 -19.37 5.23 2.65
C TYR A 240 -19.88 4.06 3.47
N TRP A 241 -18.98 3.22 3.97
CA TRP A 241 -19.33 2.03 4.75
C TRP A 241 -19.41 2.28 6.25
N GLN A 242 -19.01 3.47 6.73
CA GLN A 242 -19.03 3.83 8.15
C GLN A 242 -20.37 3.56 8.84
N PRO A 243 -21.56 3.90 8.28
CA PRO A 243 -22.84 3.62 8.94
C PRO A 243 -23.10 2.13 9.21
N ASN A 244 -22.50 1.22 8.40
CA ASN A 244 -22.60 -0.21 8.62
C ASN A 244 -21.73 -0.66 9.81
N ILE A 245 -20.54 -0.09 9.94
CA ILE A 245 -19.62 -0.37 11.07
C ILE A 245 -20.26 0.14 12.38
N GLU A 246 -20.81 1.34 12.37
CA GLU A 246 -21.52 1.91 13.54
C GLU A 246 -22.73 1.06 13.96
N ARG A 247 -23.53 0.59 12.98
CA ARG A 247 -24.62 -0.34 13.25
C ARG A 247 -24.11 -1.63 13.87
N HIS A 248 -23.04 -2.22 13.30
CA HIS A 248 -22.44 -3.44 13.81
C HIS A 248 -21.93 -3.27 15.25
N ALA A 249 -21.30 -2.13 15.59
CA ALA A 249 -20.86 -1.82 16.94
C ALA A 249 -22.04 -1.78 17.94
N ARG A 250 -23.19 -1.19 17.55
CA ARG A 250 -24.42 -1.22 18.36
C ARG A 250 -24.98 -2.63 18.54
N GLU A 251 -25.02 -3.41 17.45
CA GLU A 251 -25.50 -4.82 17.49
C GLU A 251 -24.62 -5.68 18.39
N ARG A 252 -23.32 -5.36 18.48
CA ARG A 252 -22.37 -6.03 19.39
C ARG A 252 -22.35 -5.43 20.80
N GLY A 253 -23.05 -4.31 21.05
CA GLY A 253 -23.11 -3.65 22.35
C GLY A 253 -21.79 -3.02 22.80
N VAL A 254 -20.99 -2.51 21.86
CA VAL A 254 -19.65 -1.94 22.11
C VAL A 254 -19.47 -0.54 21.53
N GLU A 255 -20.54 0.12 21.13
CA GLU A 255 -20.50 1.45 20.51
C GLU A 255 -19.85 2.51 21.41
N ASP A 256 -19.93 2.36 22.71
CA ASP A 256 -19.30 3.22 23.72
C ASP A 256 -17.77 3.14 23.72
N ALA A 257 -17.20 2.06 23.18
CA ALA A 257 -15.76 1.80 23.15
C ALA A 257 -15.17 1.89 21.72
N VAL A 258 -15.98 2.28 20.71
CA VAL A 258 -15.52 2.50 19.33
C VAL A 258 -15.45 4.00 19.04
N HIS A 259 -14.25 4.50 18.75
CA HIS A 259 -14.00 5.91 18.50
C HIS A 259 -13.72 6.17 17.01
N PHE A 260 -14.65 6.84 16.32
CA PHE A 260 -14.50 7.21 14.92
C PHE A 260 -13.83 8.58 14.82
N HIS A 261 -12.59 8.62 14.32
CA HIS A 261 -11.80 9.85 14.18
C HIS A 261 -12.03 10.57 12.84
N GLY A 262 -12.67 9.90 11.87
CA GLY A 262 -12.76 10.43 10.52
C GLY A 262 -11.40 10.51 9.83
N PHE A 263 -11.29 11.35 8.80
CA PHE A 263 -10.02 11.66 8.17
C PHE A 263 -9.21 12.58 9.09
N VAL A 264 -7.98 12.21 9.38
CA VAL A 264 -7.05 12.96 10.26
C VAL A 264 -5.82 13.41 9.49
N ASP A 265 -5.15 14.44 9.97
CA ASP A 265 -3.86 14.86 9.43
C ASP A 265 -2.73 13.88 9.81
N GLU A 266 -1.57 14.04 9.19
CA GLU A 266 -0.42 13.16 9.39
C GLU A 266 0.03 13.15 10.86
N ALA A 267 0.05 14.32 11.54
CA ALA A 267 0.49 14.40 12.93
C ALA A 267 -0.44 13.61 13.87
N THR A 268 -1.75 13.76 13.70
CA THR A 268 -2.76 13.00 14.43
C THR A 268 -2.67 11.51 14.12
N LYS A 269 -2.48 11.13 12.84
CA LYS A 269 -2.27 9.74 12.42
C LYS A 269 -1.09 9.11 13.17
N HIS A 270 0.07 9.76 13.14
CA HIS A 270 1.26 9.26 13.82
C HIS A 270 1.09 9.17 15.32
N THR A 271 0.43 10.14 15.95
CA THR A 271 0.12 10.11 17.39
C THR A 271 -0.78 8.92 17.74
N LEU A 272 -1.82 8.67 16.96
CA LEU A 272 -2.73 7.52 17.16
C LEU A 272 -1.98 6.20 16.98
N LEU A 273 -1.14 6.07 15.96
CA LEU A 273 -0.33 4.87 15.76
C LEU A 273 0.69 4.65 16.87
N ALA A 274 1.35 5.72 17.33
CA ALA A 274 2.33 5.67 18.42
C ALA A 274 1.68 5.33 19.78
N SER A 275 0.49 5.83 20.06
CA SER A 275 -0.23 5.53 21.30
C SER A 275 -0.95 4.18 21.32
N SER A 276 -1.17 3.54 20.16
CA SER A 276 -1.89 2.29 20.05
C SER A 276 -1.11 1.10 20.60
N TRP A 277 -1.80 0.14 21.20
CA TRP A 277 -1.20 -1.12 21.60
C TRP A 277 -1.03 -2.08 20.43
N VAL A 278 -2.06 -2.19 19.57
CA VAL A 278 -2.09 -3.09 18.41
C VAL A 278 -2.79 -2.39 17.25
N VAL A 279 -2.23 -2.48 16.05
CA VAL A 279 -2.92 -2.12 14.81
C VAL A 279 -3.53 -3.38 14.20
N MET A 280 -4.79 -3.31 13.80
CA MET A 280 -5.47 -4.38 13.10
C MET A 280 -5.69 -4.00 11.63
N MET A 281 -5.38 -4.92 10.73
CA MET A 281 -5.71 -4.83 9.31
C MET A 281 -6.51 -6.07 8.89
N PRO A 282 -7.81 -6.12 9.19
CA PRO A 282 -8.63 -7.28 8.91
C PRO A 282 -9.09 -7.38 7.44
N SER A 283 -8.44 -6.64 6.55
CA SER A 283 -8.77 -6.61 5.13
C SER A 283 -8.64 -7.99 4.48
N TYR A 284 -9.57 -8.36 3.60
CA TYR A 284 -9.41 -9.59 2.82
C TYR A 284 -8.46 -9.43 1.62
N LYS A 285 -8.14 -8.19 1.22
CA LYS A 285 -7.23 -7.92 0.11
C LYS A 285 -6.48 -6.60 0.28
N GLU A 286 -5.17 -6.67 0.15
CA GLU A 286 -4.24 -5.54 0.19
C GLU A 286 -3.12 -5.71 -0.83
N GLY A 287 -2.67 -4.61 -1.42
CA GLY A 287 -1.48 -4.61 -2.27
C GLY A 287 -0.19 -4.75 -1.47
N TRP A 288 -0.07 -3.94 -0.38
CA TRP A 288 1.10 -3.91 0.49
C TRP A 288 0.72 -3.87 1.98
N GLY A 289 -0.12 -2.93 2.39
CA GLY A 289 -0.44 -2.68 3.80
C GLY A 289 0.41 -1.56 4.38
N LEU A 290 0.37 -0.36 3.77
CA LEU A 290 1.12 0.82 4.24
C LEU A 290 0.95 1.06 5.73
N THR A 291 -0.28 0.99 6.25
CA THR A 291 -0.58 1.20 7.67
C THR A 291 0.21 0.27 8.60
N ILE A 292 0.52 -0.96 8.16
CA ILE A 292 1.30 -1.92 8.94
C ILE A 292 2.71 -1.38 9.16
N VAL A 293 3.35 -0.92 8.11
CA VAL A 293 4.72 -0.41 8.17
C VAL A 293 4.77 0.99 8.80
N GLU A 294 3.73 1.82 8.61
CA GLU A 294 3.58 3.09 9.33
C GLU A 294 3.46 2.86 10.85
N ALA A 295 2.62 1.92 11.29
CA ALA A 295 2.53 1.53 12.71
C ALA A 295 3.86 0.96 13.23
N GLY A 296 4.53 0.17 12.40
CA GLY A 296 5.84 -0.39 12.70
C GLY A 296 6.90 0.68 13.02
N LEU A 297 6.89 1.84 12.35
CA LEU A 297 7.79 2.97 12.65
C LEU A 297 7.67 3.45 14.10
N HIS A 298 6.48 3.31 14.69
CA HIS A 298 6.19 3.69 16.09
C HIS A 298 6.32 2.52 17.06
N GLY A 299 6.83 1.39 16.62
CA GLY A 299 6.94 0.20 17.46
C GLY A 299 5.56 -0.39 17.83
N THR A 300 4.54 -0.16 17.02
CA THR A 300 3.21 -0.74 17.20
C THR A 300 3.08 -1.96 16.32
N PRO A 301 2.96 -3.17 16.88
CA PRO A 301 2.79 -4.40 16.12
C PRO A 301 1.42 -4.43 15.45
N ALA A 302 1.36 -5.10 14.30
CA ALA A 302 0.12 -5.27 13.55
C ALA A 302 -0.34 -6.73 13.50
N VAL A 303 -1.67 -6.91 13.40
CA VAL A 303 -2.30 -8.21 13.12
C VAL A 303 -3.10 -8.09 11.83
N ALA A 304 -2.88 -9.00 10.89
CA ALA A 304 -3.56 -9.02 9.59
C ALA A 304 -3.86 -10.44 9.13
N PHE A 305 -4.66 -10.60 8.08
CA PHE A 305 -4.85 -11.91 7.45
C PHE A 305 -3.69 -12.28 6.53
N ALA A 306 -3.18 -13.50 6.66
CA ALA A 306 -2.12 -14.05 5.81
C ALA A 306 -2.51 -14.07 4.33
N GLN A 307 -3.79 -14.39 4.03
CA GLN A 307 -4.33 -14.47 2.68
C GLN A 307 -4.66 -13.10 2.05
N ALA A 308 -4.52 -12.00 2.78
CA ALA A 308 -4.80 -10.67 2.26
C ALA A 308 -3.82 -10.19 1.17
N GLY A 309 -2.74 -10.92 0.94
CA GLY A 309 -1.72 -10.59 -0.06
C GLY A 309 -0.54 -9.84 0.55
N GLY A 310 -0.40 -8.54 0.29
CA GLY A 310 0.73 -7.72 0.77
C GLY A 310 1.07 -7.83 2.26
N PRO A 311 0.11 -7.94 3.20
CA PRO A 311 0.39 -8.14 4.62
C PRO A 311 1.29 -9.33 4.93
N SER A 312 1.27 -10.39 4.12
CA SER A 312 2.17 -11.55 4.26
C SER A 312 3.66 -11.19 4.09
N GLU A 313 3.93 -9.99 3.57
CA GLU A 313 5.29 -9.47 3.37
C GLU A 313 5.57 -8.24 4.25
N SER A 314 4.57 -7.40 4.51
CA SER A 314 4.74 -6.24 5.40
C SER A 314 4.75 -6.63 6.89
N ILE A 315 4.31 -7.84 7.25
CA ILE A 315 4.46 -8.47 8.57
C ILE A 315 5.41 -9.66 8.48
N GLN A 316 6.40 -9.70 9.36
CA GLN A 316 7.14 -10.91 9.67
C GLN A 316 6.42 -11.61 10.82
N HIS A 317 5.61 -12.65 10.50
CA HIS A 317 4.82 -13.38 11.49
C HIS A 317 5.68 -13.90 12.65
N GLY A 318 5.22 -13.66 13.88
CA GLY A 318 5.94 -14.06 15.10
C GLY A 318 7.17 -13.19 15.42
N SER A 319 7.38 -12.08 14.68
CA SER A 319 8.54 -11.20 14.89
C SER A 319 8.15 -9.71 14.91
N THR A 320 7.42 -9.22 13.90
CA THR A 320 6.99 -7.82 13.82
C THR A 320 5.49 -7.64 14.02
N GLY A 321 4.76 -8.74 14.08
CA GLY A 321 3.31 -8.79 14.21
C GLY A 321 2.82 -10.22 14.00
N ALA A 322 1.51 -10.39 13.79
CA ALA A 322 0.90 -11.68 13.57
C ALA A 322 0.10 -11.75 12.27
N LEU A 323 0.10 -12.93 11.65
CA LEU A 323 -0.66 -13.25 10.44
C LEU A 323 -1.63 -14.39 10.78
N ALA A 324 -2.90 -14.07 10.79
CA ALA A 324 -3.99 -15.01 11.08
C ALA A 324 -4.57 -15.59 9.78
N SER A 325 -5.05 -16.81 9.83
CA SER A 325 -5.78 -17.47 8.73
C SER A 325 -7.29 -17.37 8.89
N THR A 326 -7.77 -17.15 10.11
CA THR A 326 -9.18 -17.05 10.46
C THR A 326 -9.44 -15.86 11.40
N THR A 327 -10.71 -15.45 11.53
CA THR A 327 -11.10 -14.41 12.49
C THR A 327 -10.81 -14.85 13.94
N ALA A 328 -11.01 -16.12 14.26
CA ALA A 328 -10.71 -16.64 15.61
C ALA A 328 -9.20 -16.54 15.92
N GLU A 329 -8.33 -16.93 15.00
CA GLU A 329 -6.87 -16.76 15.15
C GLU A 329 -6.50 -15.28 15.28
N MET A 330 -7.13 -14.37 14.53
CA MET A 330 -6.88 -12.94 14.65
C MET A 330 -7.22 -12.41 16.04
N ILE A 331 -8.35 -12.84 16.62
CA ILE A 331 -8.75 -12.48 17.98
C ILE A 331 -7.75 -13.04 19.00
N ASP A 332 -7.30 -14.28 18.83
CA ASP A 332 -6.31 -14.92 19.72
C ASP A 332 -4.94 -14.23 19.62
N ASP A 333 -4.48 -13.87 18.43
CA ASP A 333 -3.25 -13.11 18.22
C ASP A 333 -3.32 -11.73 18.92
N VAL A 334 -4.46 -11.03 18.79
CA VAL A 334 -4.69 -9.76 19.49
C VAL A 334 -4.69 -9.98 21.01
N ARG A 335 -5.37 -11.02 21.53
CA ARG A 335 -5.38 -11.38 22.95
C ARG A 335 -3.96 -11.60 23.48
N VAL A 336 -3.11 -12.30 22.74
CA VAL A 336 -1.71 -12.51 23.10
C VAL A 336 -0.96 -11.18 23.20
N LEU A 337 -1.12 -10.29 22.21
CA LEU A 337 -0.45 -8.99 22.20
C LEU A 337 -0.98 -8.05 23.30
N LEU A 338 -2.23 -8.16 23.72
CA LEU A 338 -2.80 -7.40 24.83
C LEU A 338 -2.33 -7.90 26.18
N SER A 339 -2.24 -9.23 26.37
CA SER A 339 -1.87 -9.86 27.65
C SER A 339 -0.36 -9.95 27.88
N ARG A 340 0.47 -10.04 26.82
CA ARG A 340 1.90 -10.28 26.87
C ARG A 340 2.68 -9.03 26.47
N ASN A 341 2.96 -8.16 27.47
CA ASN A 341 3.72 -6.92 27.24
C ASN A 341 5.13 -7.20 26.66
N ASP A 342 5.79 -8.24 27.16
CA ASP A 342 7.10 -8.67 26.67
C ASP A 342 7.10 -9.03 25.18
N VAL A 343 6.05 -9.74 24.71
CA VAL A 343 5.87 -10.10 23.30
C VAL A 343 5.55 -8.85 22.47
N ARG A 344 4.60 -8.03 22.93
CA ARG A 344 4.19 -6.79 22.25
C ARG A 344 5.38 -5.84 22.04
N GLU A 345 6.18 -5.61 23.08
CA GLU A 345 7.38 -4.76 23.00
C GLU A 345 8.46 -5.36 22.10
N ALA A 346 8.67 -6.68 22.15
CA ALA A 346 9.63 -7.36 21.29
C ALA A 346 9.23 -7.20 19.83
N TYR A 347 7.95 -7.44 19.50
CA TYR A 347 7.43 -7.25 18.15
C TYR A 347 7.53 -5.80 17.71
N GLY A 348 7.21 -4.85 18.60
CA GLY A 348 7.34 -3.42 18.33
C GLY A 348 8.77 -3.02 17.96
N ARG A 349 9.78 -3.44 18.74
CA ARG A 349 11.20 -3.16 18.42
C ARG A 349 11.63 -3.72 17.07
N ASN A 350 11.22 -4.95 16.77
CA ASN A 350 11.51 -5.57 15.48
C ASN A 350 10.77 -4.86 14.33
N ALA A 351 9.53 -4.43 14.58
CA ALA A 351 8.73 -3.70 13.60
C ALA A 351 9.38 -2.38 13.21
N VAL A 352 9.94 -1.62 14.16
CA VAL A 352 10.71 -0.38 13.87
C VAL A 352 11.86 -0.67 12.90
N THR A 353 12.67 -1.71 13.21
CA THR A 353 13.81 -2.06 12.38
C THR A 353 13.37 -2.47 10.98
N TYR A 354 12.29 -3.25 10.88
CA TYR A 354 11.77 -3.72 9.62
C TYR A 354 11.13 -2.59 8.80
N ALA A 355 10.31 -1.75 9.42
CA ALA A 355 9.65 -0.63 8.77
C ALA A 355 10.63 0.38 8.18
N ARG A 356 11.74 0.66 8.88
CA ARG A 356 12.82 1.54 8.40
C ARG A 356 13.54 1.04 7.15
N SER A 357 13.36 -0.23 6.78
CA SER A 357 13.95 -0.77 5.55
C SER A 357 13.19 -0.39 4.28
N PHE A 358 12.01 0.16 4.41
CA PHE A 358 11.19 0.62 3.30
C PHE A 358 11.20 2.15 3.24
N SER A 359 11.72 2.72 2.16
CA SER A 359 11.76 4.17 1.97
C SER A 359 11.17 4.54 0.61
N TRP A 360 10.52 5.70 0.54
CA TRP A 360 10.04 6.25 -0.72
C TRP A 360 11.20 6.58 -1.67
N GLU A 361 12.36 6.95 -1.13
CA GLU A 361 13.56 7.15 -1.92
C GLU A 361 13.95 5.87 -2.68
N SER A 362 13.98 4.72 -1.99
CA SER A 362 14.26 3.42 -2.62
C SER A 362 13.18 3.05 -3.65
N ALA A 363 11.90 3.26 -3.32
CA ALA A 363 10.79 2.99 -4.23
C ALA A 363 10.90 3.83 -5.51
N GLY A 364 11.09 5.15 -5.39
CA GLY A 364 11.22 6.05 -6.54
C GLY A 364 12.45 5.76 -7.40
N ARG A 365 13.61 5.45 -6.78
CA ARG A 365 14.81 5.01 -7.51
C ARG A 365 14.57 3.73 -8.30
N ASN A 366 13.86 2.75 -7.73
CA ASN A 366 13.54 1.50 -8.41
C ASN A 366 12.56 1.74 -9.58
N VAL A 367 11.54 2.58 -9.41
CA VAL A 367 10.68 3.00 -10.54
C VAL A 367 11.51 3.68 -11.62
N HIS A 368 12.32 4.66 -11.25
CA HIS A 368 13.20 5.38 -12.19
C HIS A 368 14.12 4.43 -12.96
N HIS A 369 14.75 3.47 -12.26
CA HIS A 369 15.60 2.45 -12.90
C HIS A 369 14.80 1.59 -13.89
N THR A 370 13.58 1.14 -13.54
CA THR A 370 12.71 0.41 -14.47
C THR A 370 12.42 1.22 -15.73
N LEU A 371 12.19 2.54 -15.61
CA LEU A 371 11.96 3.40 -16.77
C LEU A 371 13.20 3.53 -17.65
N LEU A 372 14.37 3.72 -17.07
CA LEU A 372 15.63 3.77 -17.81
C LEU A 372 15.93 2.45 -18.52
N ASP A 373 15.64 1.29 -17.88
CA ASP A 373 15.79 -0.04 -18.49
C ASP A 373 14.89 -0.18 -19.73
N VAL A 374 13.62 0.19 -19.60
CA VAL A 374 12.64 0.18 -20.71
C VAL A 374 13.06 1.08 -21.87
N LEU A 375 13.75 2.19 -21.59
CA LEU A 375 14.25 3.13 -22.60
C LEU A 375 15.63 2.72 -23.16
N GLY A 376 16.24 1.64 -22.66
CA GLY A 376 17.60 1.23 -23.02
C GLY A 376 18.68 2.21 -22.57
N ARG A 377 18.39 3.01 -21.53
CA ARG A 377 19.28 4.04 -20.96
C ARG A 377 19.87 3.59 -19.61
N ALA A 378 19.44 2.44 -19.07
CA ALA A 378 19.97 1.92 -17.82
C ALA A 378 21.44 1.50 -18.00
N GLU A 379 22.35 2.09 -17.24
CA GLU A 379 23.64 1.46 -17.01
C GLU A 379 23.38 0.12 -16.30
N ARG A 380 24.10 -0.95 -16.70
CA ARG A 380 24.00 -2.27 -16.05
C ARG A 380 24.46 -2.18 -14.60
N ALA A 381 23.62 -1.62 -13.73
CA ALA A 381 23.79 -1.75 -12.30
C ALA A 381 23.31 -3.15 -11.86
N PRO A 382 24.01 -3.79 -10.90
CA PRO A 382 23.51 -5.04 -10.33
C PRO A 382 22.13 -4.78 -9.74
N GLN A 383 21.14 -5.62 -10.10
CA GLN A 383 19.80 -5.57 -9.49
C GLN A 383 19.96 -5.57 -7.97
N PRO A 384 19.31 -4.64 -7.25
CA PRO A 384 19.31 -4.71 -5.79
C PRO A 384 18.78 -6.08 -5.37
N PRO A 385 19.36 -6.71 -4.36
CA PRO A 385 18.93 -8.03 -3.93
C PRO A 385 17.44 -8.01 -3.59
N ASP A 386 16.68 -9.02 -4.06
CA ASP A 386 15.23 -9.20 -3.87
C ASP A 386 14.76 -9.11 -2.41
N THR A 387 15.67 -9.04 -1.49
CA THR A 387 15.44 -8.86 -0.06
C THR A 387 16.58 -8.01 0.50
N PRO A 388 16.30 -6.92 1.24
CA PRO A 388 17.33 -6.14 1.92
C PRO A 388 18.25 -7.06 2.75
N LEU A 389 19.57 -6.85 2.68
CA LEU A 389 20.59 -7.71 3.31
C LEU A 389 20.33 -7.99 4.80
N HIS A 390 19.78 -7.03 5.55
CA HIS A 390 19.41 -7.19 6.95
C HIS A 390 18.17 -8.08 7.16
N VAL A 391 17.24 -8.14 6.20
CA VAL A 391 16.08 -9.05 6.25
C VAL A 391 16.51 -10.49 6.02
N ARG A 392 17.52 -10.71 5.17
CA ARG A 392 18.13 -12.02 4.96
C ARG A 392 18.81 -12.51 6.25
N ARG A 393 19.56 -11.62 6.91
CA ARG A 393 20.26 -11.92 8.17
C ARG A 393 19.27 -12.15 9.34
N LEU A 394 18.16 -11.42 9.39
CA LEU A 394 17.09 -11.64 10.38
C LEU A 394 16.40 -13.00 10.18
N ARG A 395 16.13 -13.42 8.95
CA ARG A 395 15.57 -14.75 8.66
C ARG A 395 16.53 -15.88 9.07
N GLU A 396 17.83 -15.70 8.84
CA GLU A 396 18.85 -16.65 9.28
C GLU A 396 18.88 -16.75 10.82
N LEU A 397 18.84 -15.63 11.53
CA LEU A 397 18.80 -15.59 13.00
C LEU A 397 17.50 -16.19 13.59
N VAL A 398 16.35 -15.98 12.95
CA VAL A 398 15.07 -16.60 13.36
C VAL A 398 15.11 -18.10 13.14
N ALA A 399 15.60 -18.57 11.98
CA ALA A 399 15.74 -19.99 11.69
C ALA A 399 16.71 -20.68 12.65
N GLU A 400 17.84 -20.05 13.00
CA GLU A 400 18.78 -20.57 14.00
C GLU A 400 18.16 -20.65 15.41
N ARG A 401 17.32 -19.67 15.79
CA ARG A 401 16.62 -19.68 17.08
C ARG A 401 15.58 -20.79 17.15
N ASP A 402 14.81 -20.98 16.07
CA ASP A 402 13.76 -22.00 16.02
C ASP A 402 14.37 -23.43 15.99
N ALA A 403 15.50 -23.59 15.30
CA ALA A 403 16.29 -24.83 15.34
C ALA A 403 16.82 -25.15 16.76
N ARG A 404 17.27 -24.11 17.52
CA ARG A 404 17.70 -24.29 18.93
C ARG A 404 16.54 -24.60 19.87
N ARG A 405 15.36 -24.06 19.63
CA ARG A 405 14.14 -24.40 20.42
C ARG A 405 13.70 -25.83 20.16
N GLY A 406 13.63 -26.26 18.91
CA GLY A 406 13.30 -27.64 18.56
C GLY A 406 14.29 -28.67 19.11
N ALA A 407 15.58 -28.32 19.24
CA ALA A 407 16.59 -29.17 19.85
C ALA A 407 16.51 -29.22 21.40
N ALA A 408 15.93 -28.17 22.04
CA ALA A 408 15.75 -28.13 23.50
C ALA A 408 14.46 -28.84 23.97
N GLU A 409 13.49 -29.08 23.09
CA GLU A 409 12.26 -29.83 23.36
C GLU A 409 12.42 -31.36 23.10
N LEU A 410 13.54 -31.79 22.53
CA LEU A 410 13.87 -33.19 22.24
C LEU A 410 14.85 -33.81 23.24
N ASN A 411 15.33 -33.07 24.23
CA ASN A 411 16.15 -33.53 25.37
C ASN A 411 15.40 -33.29 26.70
#